data_ecec6142fb7c10c0546dfa71633ac529
#
_entry.id   ecec6142fb7c10c0546dfa71633ac529
#
_cell.length_a   1.000
_cell.length_b   1.000
_cell.length_c   1.000
_cell.angle_alpha   90.00
_cell.angle_beta   90.00
_cell.angle_gamma   90.00
#
_symmetry.space_group_name_H-M   'P 1'
#
loop_
_entity.id
_entity.type
_entity.pdbx_description
1 polymer ?
#
loop_
_entity_poly.entity_id
_entity_poly.type
_entity_poly.pdbx_seq_one_letter_code
_entity_poly.pdbx_strand_id
1 'polypeptide(L)'
;PEAWMWYHDHVGGSKLPIVDTWWQTETGGLMISPLPYATPLKPGSASLPLPGIDPVIVDMENKEVGPNQGGFLVVRKPWPGMLRGIWGAKDRFKQQYFAAFKGCYESGDGARRDEDGYFWIMGRVDDVINVSGHRMGTAEIESALVSHPTVAEAAVVGMPHDIKGQCIYAYVTLKAGYDESEELLKGLKLHVRKEIGPIAAPEVIQFAPGLPKTRSGKIMRRILRKIASDEVESLGDTSTLADPSVVNELIDGKKRLFGK
;
A
#
# COMPACT_ATOMS: atom_id res chain seq x y z
N PRO A 1 -9.67 -7.80 -0.49
CA PRO A 1 -10.84 -8.62 -0.89
C PRO A 1 -12.18 -7.92 -0.64
N GLU A 2 -12.42 -7.28 0.54
CA GLU A 2 -13.70 -6.69 0.90
C GLU A 2 -14.15 -5.60 -0.10
N ALA A 3 -13.26 -4.66 -0.43
CA ALA A 3 -13.56 -3.59 -1.40
C ALA A 3 -13.87 -4.16 -2.78
N TRP A 4 -13.18 -5.24 -3.19
CA TRP A 4 -13.43 -5.95 -4.43
C TRP A 4 -14.82 -6.61 -4.40
N MET A 5 -15.16 -7.31 -3.32
CA MET A 5 -16.47 -7.95 -3.15
C MET A 5 -17.58 -6.92 -3.08
N TRP A 6 -17.38 -5.84 -2.35
CA TRP A 6 -18.35 -4.73 -2.30
C TRP A 6 -18.63 -4.18 -3.71
N TYR A 7 -17.56 -3.95 -4.48
CA TYR A 7 -17.69 -3.43 -5.85
C TYR A 7 -18.40 -4.44 -6.77
N HIS A 8 -18.07 -5.71 -6.63
CA HIS A 8 -18.74 -6.80 -7.35
C HIS A 8 -20.25 -6.85 -7.06
N ASP A 9 -20.61 -6.80 -5.79
CA ASP A 9 -22.00 -6.99 -5.37
C ASP A 9 -22.86 -5.74 -5.61
N HIS A 10 -22.35 -4.54 -5.30
CA HIS A 10 -23.13 -3.32 -5.35
C HIS A 10 -23.06 -2.59 -6.69
N VAL A 11 -21.90 -2.59 -7.35
CA VAL A 11 -21.73 -1.93 -8.66
C VAL A 11 -21.88 -2.94 -9.79
N GLY A 12 -21.28 -4.11 -9.66
CA GLY A 12 -21.34 -5.18 -10.64
C GLY A 12 -22.65 -6.00 -10.59
N GLY A 13 -23.50 -5.79 -9.59
CA GLY A 13 -24.74 -6.54 -9.40
C GLY A 13 -24.52 -8.04 -9.29
N SER A 14 -23.41 -8.47 -8.72
CA SER A 14 -22.94 -9.87 -8.61
C SER A 14 -22.88 -10.63 -9.95
N LYS A 15 -22.75 -9.92 -11.06
CA LYS A 15 -22.75 -10.49 -12.41
C LYS A 15 -21.61 -10.00 -13.29
N LEU A 16 -21.22 -8.73 -13.12
CA LEU A 16 -20.17 -8.15 -13.94
C LEU A 16 -18.79 -8.49 -13.39
N PRO A 17 -17.82 -8.80 -14.27
CA PRO A 17 -16.45 -9.08 -13.83
C PRO A 17 -15.80 -7.80 -13.28
N ILE A 18 -15.11 -7.91 -12.14
CA ILE A 18 -14.26 -6.85 -11.65
C ILE A 18 -12.89 -7.02 -12.30
N VAL A 19 -12.48 -6.00 -13.05
CA VAL A 19 -11.19 -5.97 -13.75
C VAL A 19 -10.16 -5.30 -12.86
N ASP A 20 -9.70 -6.02 -11.83
CA ASP A 20 -8.64 -5.54 -10.94
C ASP A 20 -7.30 -5.58 -11.68
N THR A 21 -6.60 -4.45 -11.74
CA THR A 21 -5.45 -4.31 -12.62
C THR A 21 -4.24 -3.72 -11.88
N TRP A 22 -3.04 -4.11 -12.33
CA TRP A 22 -1.82 -3.42 -11.96
C TRP A 22 -1.20 -2.72 -13.17
N TRP A 23 -0.86 -1.46 -12.97
CA TRP A 23 -0.16 -0.61 -13.92
C TRP A 23 0.49 0.57 -13.20
N GLN A 24 1.34 1.29 -13.90
CA GLN A 24 1.96 2.53 -13.42
C GLN A 24 1.94 3.58 -14.55
N THR A 25 2.12 4.85 -14.23
CA THR A 25 2.32 5.91 -15.24
C THR A 25 3.46 5.52 -16.19
N GLU A 26 4.52 4.95 -15.64
CA GLU A 26 5.73 4.50 -16.30
C GLU A 26 5.50 3.33 -17.26
N THR A 27 4.46 2.56 -17.05
CA THR A 27 4.15 1.39 -17.91
C THR A 27 3.40 1.78 -19.18
N GLY A 28 2.80 2.97 -19.22
CA GLY A 28 2.05 3.45 -20.38
C GLY A 28 0.76 2.69 -20.69
N GLY A 29 0.39 1.72 -19.84
CA GLY A 29 -0.81 0.91 -19.96
C GLY A 29 -0.84 -0.22 -18.94
N LEU A 30 -1.88 -1.03 -18.99
CA LEU A 30 -2.09 -2.18 -18.11
C LEU A 30 -1.01 -3.25 -18.35
N MET A 31 -0.53 -3.85 -17.29
CA MET A 31 0.51 -4.90 -17.33
C MET A 31 -0.02 -6.25 -16.84
N ILE A 32 -0.76 -6.23 -15.74
CA ILE A 32 -1.36 -7.42 -15.13
C ILE A 32 -2.85 -7.12 -14.99
N SER A 33 -3.69 -7.95 -15.58
CA SER A 33 -5.14 -7.70 -15.62
C SER A 33 -5.88 -8.95 -16.06
N PRO A 34 -7.06 -9.27 -15.51
CA PRO A 34 -7.89 -10.31 -16.04
C PRO A 34 -8.49 -9.88 -17.40
N LEU A 35 -8.66 -10.83 -18.28
CA LEU A 35 -9.49 -10.66 -19.48
C LEU A 35 -10.94 -10.94 -19.08
N PRO A 36 -11.86 -9.95 -19.20
CA PRO A 36 -13.25 -10.10 -18.80
C PRO A 36 -13.90 -11.34 -19.40
N TYR A 37 -14.57 -12.12 -18.58
CA TYR A 37 -15.25 -13.38 -18.91
C TYR A 37 -14.35 -14.53 -19.40
N ALA A 38 -13.05 -14.29 -19.62
CA ALA A 38 -12.10 -15.31 -20.06
C ALA A 38 -11.16 -15.79 -18.94
N THR A 39 -10.83 -14.90 -18.00
CA THR A 39 -9.96 -15.22 -16.88
C THR A 39 -10.80 -15.44 -15.61
N PRO A 40 -10.69 -16.58 -14.91
CA PRO A 40 -11.26 -16.73 -13.58
C PRO A 40 -10.76 -15.63 -12.64
N LEU A 41 -11.65 -15.06 -11.83
CA LEU A 41 -11.30 -13.94 -10.94
C LEU A 41 -11.03 -14.44 -9.53
N LYS A 42 -10.04 -13.81 -8.88
CA LYS A 42 -9.76 -14.00 -7.45
C LYS A 42 -9.85 -12.62 -6.77
N PRO A 43 -10.76 -12.43 -5.80
CA PRO A 43 -10.94 -11.13 -5.13
C PRO A 43 -9.66 -10.55 -4.54
N GLY A 44 -9.24 -9.37 -5.02
CA GLY A 44 -8.03 -8.68 -4.58
C GLY A 44 -6.75 -9.06 -5.33
N SER A 45 -6.82 -9.96 -6.32
CA SER A 45 -5.70 -10.27 -7.20
C SER A 45 -5.75 -9.41 -8.46
N ALA A 46 -4.61 -8.88 -8.89
CA ALA A 46 -4.45 -8.26 -10.20
C ALA A 46 -4.51 -9.27 -11.37
N SER A 47 -4.59 -10.56 -11.04
CA SER A 47 -4.74 -11.68 -11.98
C SER A 47 -3.44 -12.05 -12.73
N LEU A 48 -3.50 -12.20 -14.03
CA LEU A 48 -2.42 -12.72 -14.89
C LEU A 48 -1.79 -11.61 -15.73
N PRO A 49 -0.51 -11.76 -16.11
CA PRO A 49 0.12 -10.81 -17.03
C PRO A 49 -0.59 -10.77 -18.39
N LEU A 50 -0.71 -9.59 -18.96
CA LEU A 50 -1.17 -9.44 -20.33
C LEU A 50 -0.15 -10.01 -21.32
N PRO A 51 -0.59 -10.44 -22.52
CA PRO A 51 0.31 -11.01 -23.54
C PRO A 51 1.49 -10.09 -23.85
N GLY A 52 2.70 -10.66 -23.83
CA GLY A 52 3.95 -9.93 -24.08
C GLY A 52 4.57 -9.27 -22.84
N ILE A 53 3.91 -9.27 -21.69
CA ILE A 53 4.45 -8.78 -20.42
C ILE A 53 5.06 -9.94 -19.64
N ASP A 54 6.28 -9.73 -19.10
CA ASP A 54 7.05 -10.75 -18.39
C ASP A 54 7.39 -10.26 -16.95
N PRO A 55 6.36 -10.13 -16.06
CA PRO A 55 6.58 -9.75 -14.67
C PRO A 55 7.02 -10.97 -13.87
N VAL A 56 7.92 -10.74 -12.92
CA VAL A 56 8.39 -11.77 -11.99
C VAL A 56 8.53 -11.17 -10.60
N ILE A 57 8.48 -12.04 -9.60
CA ILE A 57 8.76 -11.68 -8.22
C ILE A 57 10.16 -12.17 -7.87
N VAL A 58 11.01 -11.25 -7.40
CA VAL A 58 12.41 -11.57 -7.09
C VAL A 58 12.76 -11.16 -5.66
N ASP A 59 13.79 -11.79 -5.10
CA ASP A 59 14.44 -11.40 -3.85
C ASP A 59 15.44 -10.26 -4.06
N MET A 60 16.18 -9.88 -3.00
CA MET A 60 17.22 -8.84 -3.06
C MET A 60 18.41 -9.21 -3.94
N GLU A 61 18.65 -10.50 -4.14
CA GLU A 61 19.70 -11.05 -5.01
C GLU A 61 19.27 -11.22 -6.47
N ASN A 62 18.09 -10.69 -6.83
CA ASN A 62 17.49 -10.81 -8.18
C ASN A 62 17.20 -12.26 -8.61
N LYS A 63 16.92 -13.14 -7.65
CA LYS A 63 16.48 -14.51 -7.90
C LYS A 63 14.96 -14.57 -7.80
N GLU A 64 14.33 -15.29 -8.72
CA GLU A 64 12.90 -15.51 -8.70
C GLU A 64 12.49 -16.34 -7.46
N VAL A 65 11.50 -15.85 -6.71
CA VAL A 65 10.98 -16.53 -5.53
C VAL A 65 9.89 -17.54 -5.91
N GLY A 66 9.68 -18.51 -5.04
CA GLY A 66 8.64 -19.53 -5.21
C GLY A 66 7.20 -19.00 -5.06
N PRO A 67 6.20 -19.85 -5.35
CA PRO A 67 4.81 -19.51 -5.14
C PRO A 67 4.53 -19.10 -3.69
N ASN A 68 3.62 -18.14 -3.51
CA ASN A 68 3.20 -17.55 -2.24
C ASN A 68 4.31 -16.85 -1.43
N GLN A 69 5.52 -16.72 -1.97
CA GLN A 69 6.58 -15.93 -1.38
C GLN A 69 6.50 -14.48 -1.87
N GLY A 70 6.59 -13.54 -0.93
CA GLY A 70 6.63 -12.10 -1.23
C GLY A 70 8.03 -11.67 -1.69
N GLY A 71 8.06 -10.72 -2.62
CA GLY A 71 9.29 -10.15 -3.14
C GLY A 71 9.04 -8.85 -3.89
N PHE A 72 10.02 -8.47 -4.70
CA PHE A 72 9.97 -7.28 -5.54
C PHE A 72 9.35 -7.61 -6.89
N LEU A 73 8.34 -6.85 -7.30
CA LEU A 73 7.77 -6.97 -8.63
C LEU A 73 8.68 -6.28 -9.64
N VAL A 74 9.25 -7.04 -10.54
CA VAL A 74 10.08 -6.53 -11.64
C VAL A 74 9.59 -7.04 -12.99
N VAL A 75 9.93 -6.35 -14.08
CA VAL A 75 9.58 -6.79 -15.44
C VAL A 75 10.85 -7.05 -16.22
N ARG A 76 11.03 -8.30 -16.71
CA ARG A 76 12.26 -8.77 -17.35
C ARG A 76 12.46 -8.26 -18.77
N LYS A 77 11.38 -8.01 -19.50
CA LYS A 77 11.45 -7.63 -20.92
C LYS A 77 10.84 -6.25 -21.15
N PRO A 78 11.41 -5.45 -22.05
CA PRO A 78 10.78 -4.21 -22.45
C PRO A 78 9.45 -4.48 -23.17
N TRP A 79 8.53 -3.52 -23.07
CA TRP A 79 7.21 -3.56 -23.72
C TRP A 79 6.97 -2.24 -24.46
N PRO A 80 6.03 -2.18 -25.43
CA PRO A 80 5.84 -1.00 -26.27
C PRO A 80 5.50 0.28 -25.53
N GLY A 81 4.73 0.20 -24.42
CA GLY A 81 4.31 1.35 -23.59
C GLY A 81 5.32 1.83 -22.55
N MET A 82 6.47 1.15 -22.42
CA MET A 82 7.48 1.46 -21.41
C MET A 82 7.99 2.89 -21.55
N LEU A 83 8.12 3.61 -20.42
CA LEU A 83 8.70 4.95 -20.41
C LEU A 83 10.12 4.93 -20.99
N ARG A 84 10.49 6.01 -21.70
CA ARG A 84 11.79 6.14 -22.38
C ARG A 84 12.78 7.04 -21.65
N GLY A 85 12.36 7.68 -20.57
CA GLY A 85 13.20 8.56 -19.78
C GLY A 85 12.42 9.51 -18.89
N ILE A 86 13.16 10.28 -18.11
CA ILE A 86 12.66 11.41 -17.35
C ILE A 86 13.21 12.68 -18.01
N TRP A 87 12.36 13.66 -18.30
CA TRP A 87 12.76 14.90 -18.93
C TRP A 87 13.89 15.60 -18.14
N GLY A 88 15.00 15.88 -18.81
CA GLY A 88 16.17 16.54 -18.21
C GLY A 88 16.94 15.72 -17.16
N ALA A 89 16.56 14.45 -16.90
CA ALA A 89 17.14 13.66 -15.80
C ALA A 89 17.47 12.21 -16.22
N LYS A 90 18.34 12.06 -17.21
CA LYS A 90 18.70 10.76 -17.80
C LYS A 90 19.32 9.77 -16.80
N ASP A 91 20.16 10.27 -15.90
CA ASP A 91 20.82 9.41 -14.90
C ASP A 91 19.85 8.98 -13.81
N ARG A 92 18.94 9.89 -13.40
CA ARG A 92 17.84 9.55 -12.48
C ARG A 92 16.94 8.45 -13.05
N PHE A 93 16.64 8.47 -14.34
CA PHE A 93 15.86 7.42 -15.00
C PHE A 93 16.54 6.05 -14.84
N LYS A 94 17.83 5.97 -15.10
CA LYS A 94 18.57 4.71 -14.95
C LYS A 94 18.64 4.24 -13.50
N GLN A 95 18.95 5.16 -12.58
CA GLN A 95 19.05 4.84 -11.16
C GLN A 95 17.74 4.37 -10.58
N GLN A 96 16.64 5.02 -10.93
CA GLN A 96 15.34 4.76 -10.31
C GLN A 96 14.68 3.48 -10.80
N TYR A 97 14.89 3.10 -12.07
CA TYR A 97 14.12 2.01 -12.67
C TYR A 97 14.96 0.80 -13.09
N PHE A 98 16.31 0.87 -13.04
CA PHE A 98 17.17 -0.18 -13.57
C PHE A 98 18.42 -0.47 -12.73
N ALA A 99 18.63 0.21 -11.61
CA ALA A 99 19.85 0.05 -10.84
C ALA A 99 19.80 -1.14 -9.87
N ALA A 100 18.67 -1.37 -9.21
CA ALA A 100 18.58 -2.38 -8.16
C ALA A 100 18.55 -3.81 -8.72
N PHE A 101 17.86 -4.03 -9.85
CA PHE A 101 17.71 -5.35 -10.45
C PHE A 101 18.25 -5.37 -11.88
N LYS A 102 19.46 -5.96 -12.05
CA LYS A 102 20.15 -5.97 -13.34
C LYS A 102 19.31 -6.61 -14.44
N GLY A 103 19.05 -5.84 -15.51
CA GLY A 103 18.31 -6.30 -16.69
C GLY A 103 16.79 -6.29 -16.53
N CYS A 104 16.27 -5.78 -15.42
CA CYS A 104 14.85 -5.70 -15.16
C CYS A 104 14.41 -4.26 -14.95
N TYR A 105 13.16 -3.96 -15.30
CA TYR A 105 12.49 -2.75 -14.87
C TYR A 105 12.00 -2.94 -13.43
N GLU A 106 12.36 -2.04 -12.54
CA GLU A 106 11.94 -2.00 -11.14
C GLU A 106 10.66 -1.19 -10.97
N SER A 107 9.59 -1.84 -10.54
CA SER A 107 8.30 -1.16 -10.31
C SER A 107 8.26 -0.36 -9.00
N GLY A 108 9.07 -0.73 -8.02
CA GLY A 108 9.00 -0.26 -6.66
C GLY A 108 7.79 -0.80 -5.89
N ASP A 109 7.11 -1.84 -6.41
CA ASP A 109 6.01 -2.52 -5.76
C ASP A 109 6.44 -3.90 -5.25
N GLY A 110 5.94 -4.27 -4.08
CA GLY A 110 6.01 -5.62 -3.56
C GLY A 110 4.83 -6.44 -4.05
N ALA A 111 5.09 -7.70 -4.35
CA ALA A 111 4.03 -8.63 -4.76
C ALA A 111 4.37 -10.07 -4.37
N ARG A 112 3.38 -10.95 -4.46
CA ARG A 112 3.55 -12.40 -4.46
C ARG A 112 2.78 -13.01 -5.63
N ARG A 113 3.18 -14.18 -6.07
CA ARG A 113 2.47 -14.98 -7.08
C ARG A 113 1.97 -16.26 -6.42
N ASP A 114 0.70 -16.59 -6.59
CA ASP A 114 0.16 -17.83 -6.05
C ASP A 114 0.50 -19.06 -6.94
N GLU A 115 0.07 -20.24 -6.51
CA GLU A 115 0.33 -21.50 -7.20
C GLU A 115 -0.33 -21.58 -8.61
N ASP A 116 -1.42 -20.84 -8.82
CA ASP A 116 -2.08 -20.74 -10.12
C ASP A 116 -1.46 -19.65 -11.02
N GLY A 117 -0.41 -18.96 -10.54
CA GLY A 117 0.31 -17.91 -11.28
C GLY A 117 -0.29 -16.52 -11.16
N TYR A 118 -1.30 -16.31 -10.31
CA TYR A 118 -1.96 -15.03 -10.10
C TYR A 118 -1.10 -14.10 -9.25
N PHE A 119 -1.04 -12.82 -9.65
CA PHE A 119 -0.28 -11.79 -8.97
C PHE A 119 -1.13 -11.04 -7.93
N TRP A 120 -0.58 -10.93 -6.73
CA TRP A 120 -1.14 -10.22 -5.59
C TRP A 120 -0.22 -9.07 -5.23
N ILE A 121 -0.69 -7.85 -5.45
CA ILE A 121 0.10 -6.64 -5.17
C ILE A 121 0.00 -6.32 -3.68
N MET A 122 1.15 -6.26 -3.02
CA MET A 122 1.25 -6.03 -1.57
C MET A 122 1.43 -4.55 -1.21
N GLY A 123 1.61 -3.70 -2.21
CA GLY A 123 1.86 -2.27 -2.04
C GLY A 123 3.28 -1.86 -2.41
N ARG A 124 3.63 -0.61 -2.13
CA ARG A 124 4.96 -0.06 -2.40
C ARG A 124 6.01 -0.72 -1.50
N VAL A 125 7.20 -0.98 -2.05
CA VAL A 125 8.32 -1.55 -1.27
C VAL A 125 8.77 -0.60 -0.16
N ASP A 126 8.71 0.70 -0.41
CA ASP A 126 9.00 1.75 0.56
C ASP A 126 7.88 1.93 1.62
N ASP A 127 6.71 1.33 1.41
CA ASP A 127 5.61 1.28 2.37
C ASP A 127 5.56 -0.05 3.17
N VAL A 128 6.45 -1.01 2.87
CA VAL A 128 6.58 -2.24 3.66
C VAL A 128 7.17 -1.90 5.04
N ILE A 129 6.52 -2.38 6.08
CA ILE A 129 6.96 -2.21 7.47
C ILE A 129 7.72 -3.45 7.89
N ASN A 130 8.89 -3.26 8.51
CA ASN A 130 9.69 -4.36 9.06
C ASN A 130 9.59 -4.36 10.60
N VAL A 131 8.71 -5.19 11.12
CA VAL A 131 8.51 -5.37 12.57
C VAL A 131 9.22 -6.62 13.03
N SER A 132 10.27 -6.49 13.82
CA SER A 132 11.05 -7.62 14.37
C SER A 132 11.48 -8.64 13.30
N GLY A 133 11.87 -8.17 12.12
CA GLY A 133 12.28 -9.02 10.99
C GLY A 133 11.14 -9.52 10.10
N HIS A 134 9.89 -9.28 10.46
CA HIS A 134 8.74 -9.64 9.62
C HIS A 134 8.37 -8.47 8.71
N ARG A 135 8.38 -8.73 7.40
CA ARG A 135 7.97 -7.75 6.37
C ARG A 135 6.46 -7.83 6.18
N MET A 136 5.78 -6.73 6.41
CA MET A 136 4.31 -6.63 6.31
C MET A 136 3.91 -5.50 5.38
N GLY A 137 2.96 -5.77 4.51
CA GLY A 137 2.34 -4.76 3.67
C GLY A 137 1.38 -3.89 4.49
N THR A 138 1.43 -2.56 4.28
CA THR A 138 0.50 -1.65 4.93
C THR A 138 -0.95 -1.93 4.55
N ALA A 139 -1.18 -2.35 3.31
CA ALA A 139 -2.52 -2.58 2.76
C ALA A 139 -3.32 -3.67 3.50
N GLU A 140 -2.67 -4.74 3.99
CA GLU A 140 -3.34 -5.80 4.75
C GLU A 140 -3.85 -5.26 6.10
N ILE A 141 -3.03 -4.47 6.78
CA ILE A 141 -3.37 -3.89 8.08
C ILE A 141 -4.46 -2.81 7.91
N GLU A 142 -4.35 -1.98 6.86
CA GLU A 142 -5.37 -1.00 6.50
C GLU A 142 -6.71 -1.68 6.20
N SER A 143 -6.71 -2.77 5.44
CA SER A 143 -7.90 -3.56 5.13
C SER A 143 -8.55 -4.13 6.39
N ALA A 144 -7.74 -4.70 7.30
CA ALA A 144 -8.24 -5.20 8.58
C ALA A 144 -8.84 -4.07 9.44
N LEU A 145 -8.23 -2.88 9.49
CA LEU A 145 -8.80 -1.75 10.21
C LEU A 145 -10.12 -1.28 9.60
N VAL A 146 -10.19 -1.17 8.27
CA VAL A 146 -11.40 -0.72 7.54
C VAL A 146 -12.54 -1.75 7.61
N SER A 147 -12.25 -3.03 7.80
CA SER A 147 -13.30 -4.06 8.02
C SER A 147 -14.04 -3.88 9.37
N HIS A 148 -13.47 -3.11 10.31
CA HIS A 148 -14.15 -2.80 11.55
C HIS A 148 -15.33 -1.83 11.32
N PRO A 149 -16.55 -2.08 11.88
CA PRO A 149 -17.76 -1.31 11.58
C PRO A 149 -17.65 0.20 11.79
N THR A 150 -16.80 0.65 12.72
CA THR A 150 -16.64 2.07 13.09
C THR A 150 -15.67 2.83 12.23
N VAL A 151 -14.83 2.15 11.44
CA VAL A 151 -13.74 2.76 10.67
C VAL A 151 -14.22 3.16 9.28
N ALA A 152 -14.02 4.41 8.91
CA ALA A 152 -14.27 4.90 7.55
C ALA A 152 -13.03 4.72 6.66
N GLU A 153 -11.85 5.10 7.16
CA GLU A 153 -10.58 5.04 6.45
C GLU A 153 -9.45 4.74 7.42
N ALA A 154 -8.42 4.10 6.91
CA ALA A 154 -7.18 3.89 7.64
C ALA A 154 -5.96 4.06 6.73
N ALA A 155 -4.87 4.57 7.28
CA ALA A 155 -3.57 4.58 6.65
C ALA A 155 -2.51 4.14 7.65
N VAL A 156 -1.62 3.27 7.22
CA VAL A 156 -0.62 2.65 8.08
C VAL A 156 0.78 2.98 7.58
N VAL A 157 1.67 3.30 8.51
CA VAL A 157 3.09 3.56 8.24
C VAL A 157 3.97 2.91 9.29
N GLY A 158 5.23 2.67 8.95
CA GLY A 158 6.26 2.29 9.91
C GLY A 158 6.74 3.51 10.70
N MET A 159 6.87 3.36 12.00
CA MET A 159 7.52 4.32 12.90
C MET A 159 8.78 3.67 13.48
N PRO A 160 9.91 4.38 13.58
CA PRO A 160 11.12 3.85 14.21
C PRO A 160 10.84 3.35 15.64
N HIS A 161 11.44 2.21 16.00
CA HIS A 161 11.29 1.60 17.32
C HIS A 161 12.60 0.95 17.75
N ASP A 162 13.09 1.29 18.95
CA ASP A 162 14.45 0.93 19.44
C ASP A 162 14.70 -0.60 19.45
N ILE A 163 13.70 -1.39 19.77
CA ILE A 163 13.84 -2.86 19.91
C ILE A 163 13.42 -3.59 18.63
N LYS A 164 12.34 -3.14 17.97
CA LYS A 164 11.70 -3.86 16.85
C LYS A 164 12.22 -3.40 15.48
N GLY A 165 13.09 -2.38 15.44
CA GLY A 165 13.47 -1.65 14.24
C GLY A 165 12.37 -0.71 13.78
N GLN A 166 11.18 -1.23 13.53
CA GLN A 166 9.97 -0.44 13.27
C GLN A 166 8.79 -1.00 14.07
N CYS A 167 7.83 -0.15 14.38
CA CYS A 167 6.49 -0.55 14.84
C CYS A 167 5.42 0.03 13.91
N ILE A 168 4.21 -0.47 14.04
CA ILE A 168 3.09 -0.08 13.22
C ILE A 168 2.40 1.14 13.84
N TYR A 169 2.33 2.22 13.06
CA TYR A 169 1.57 3.41 13.39
C TYR A 169 0.38 3.51 12.43
N ALA A 170 -0.83 3.50 12.97
CA ALA A 170 -2.07 3.59 12.20
C ALA A 170 -2.77 4.93 12.42
N TYR A 171 -3.13 5.59 11.33
CA TYR A 171 -4.04 6.73 11.33
C TYR A 171 -5.43 6.23 10.96
N VAL A 172 -6.44 6.54 11.76
CA VAL A 172 -7.79 6.01 11.60
C VAL A 172 -8.80 7.15 11.59
N THR A 173 -9.61 7.22 10.55
CA THR A 173 -10.78 8.10 10.48
C THR A 173 -12.03 7.30 10.80
N LEU A 174 -12.81 7.77 11.76
CA LEU A 174 -14.04 7.11 12.17
C LEU A 174 -15.21 7.50 11.25
N LYS A 175 -16.20 6.62 11.16
CA LYS A 175 -17.47 6.94 10.52
C LYS A 175 -18.24 7.95 11.36
N ALA A 176 -19.13 8.70 10.73
CA ALA A 176 -20.04 9.62 11.42
C ALA A 176 -20.85 8.89 12.52
N GLY A 177 -20.95 9.51 13.69
CA GLY A 177 -21.66 8.96 14.84
C GLY A 177 -20.83 8.08 15.78
N TYR A 178 -19.53 7.95 15.52
CA TYR A 178 -18.58 7.27 16.43
C TYR A 178 -17.55 8.27 16.95
N ASP A 179 -17.27 8.19 18.24
CA ASP A 179 -16.30 9.04 18.93
C ASP A 179 -15.07 8.26 19.33
N GLU A 180 -13.96 8.97 19.49
CA GLU A 180 -12.70 8.45 19.99
C GLU A 180 -12.85 7.97 21.43
N SER A 181 -12.37 6.78 21.75
CA SER A 181 -12.30 6.26 23.11
C SER A 181 -11.15 5.26 23.27
N GLU A 182 -10.68 5.10 24.50
CA GLU A 182 -9.69 4.08 24.82
C GLU A 182 -10.21 2.66 24.58
N GLU A 183 -11.49 2.45 24.78
CA GLU A 183 -12.13 1.15 24.54
C GLU A 183 -12.13 0.82 23.05
N LEU A 184 -12.49 1.78 22.20
CA LEU A 184 -12.43 1.63 20.75
C LEU A 184 -10.99 1.37 20.27
N LEU A 185 -10.02 2.12 20.82
CA LEU A 185 -8.60 1.93 20.49
C LEU A 185 -8.14 0.49 20.80
N LYS A 186 -8.48 -0.03 21.99
CA LYS A 186 -8.19 -1.42 22.38
C LYS A 186 -8.92 -2.41 21.47
N GLY A 187 -10.18 -2.12 21.15
CA GLY A 187 -11.00 -2.93 20.22
C GLY A 187 -10.36 -3.06 18.84
N LEU A 188 -9.92 -1.95 18.25
CA LEU A 188 -9.25 -1.94 16.94
C LEU A 188 -7.93 -2.73 16.93
N LYS A 189 -7.12 -2.60 17.98
CA LYS A 189 -5.89 -3.42 18.12
C LYS A 189 -6.20 -4.91 18.19
N LEU A 190 -7.20 -5.30 18.96
CA LEU A 190 -7.64 -6.68 19.08
C LEU A 190 -8.23 -7.21 17.77
N HIS A 191 -8.97 -6.36 17.04
CA HIS A 191 -9.53 -6.71 15.73
C HIS A 191 -8.42 -7.06 14.73
N VAL A 192 -7.43 -6.19 14.55
CA VAL A 192 -6.27 -6.46 13.66
C VAL A 192 -5.51 -7.71 14.11
N ARG A 193 -5.32 -7.90 15.43
CA ARG A 193 -4.68 -9.10 15.97
C ARG A 193 -5.44 -10.39 15.63
N LYS A 194 -6.76 -10.34 15.60
CA LYS A 194 -7.60 -11.47 15.24
C LYS A 194 -7.59 -11.76 13.75
N GLU A 195 -7.67 -10.71 12.91
CA GLU A 195 -7.75 -10.84 11.46
C GLU A 195 -6.42 -11.29 10.82
N ILE A 196 -5.28 -10.76 11.31
CA ILE A 196 -3.96 -10.98 10.70
C ILE A 196 -3.02 -11.73 11.63
N GLY A 197 -2.96 -11.31 12.90
CA GLY A 197 -2.05 -11.89 13.89
C GLY A 197 -1.42 -10.86 14.82
N PRO A 198 -0.73 -11.31 15.89
CA PRO A 198 -0.23 -10.43 16.94
C PRO A 198 0.84 -9.43 16.47
N ILE A 199 1.65 -9.80 15.47
CA ILE A 199 2.74 -8.95 14.95
C ILE A 199 2.19 -7.77 14.16
N ALA A 200 1.02 -7.93 13.53
CA ALA A 200 0.35 -6.90 12.74
C ALA A 200 -0.44 -5.89 13.58
N ALA A 201 -0.64 -6.14 14.87
CA ALA A 201 -1.38 -5.23 15.74
C ALA A 201 -0.66 -3.88 15.87
N PRO A 202 -1.33 -2.74 15.54
CA PRO A 202 -0.72 -1.43 15.64
C PRO A 202 -0.27 -1.10 17.06
N GLU A 203 0.95 -0.62 17.20
CA GLU A 203 1.46 -0.12 18.48
C GLU A 203 0.79 1.19 18.83
N VAL A 204 0.69 2.07 17.85
CA VAL A 204 0.03 3.36 17.96
C VAL A 204 -1.15 3.42 16.99
N ILE A 205 -2.31 3.85 17.49
CA ILE A 205 -3.45 4.26 16.68
C ILE A 205 -3.72 5.74 17.01
N GLN A 206 -3.66 6.58 15.99
CA GLN A 206 -4.06 7.97 16.06
C GLN A 206 -5.39 8.14 15.35
N PHE A 207 -6.41 8.58 16.05
CA PHE A 207 -7.64 9.03 15.40
C PHE A 207 -7.37 10.36 14.69
N ALA A 208 -7.92 10.51 13.51
CA ALA A 208 -7.70 11.64 12.64
C ALA A 208 -9.01 12.03 11.94
N PRO A 209 -9.32 13.33 11.82
CA PRO A 209 -10.52 13.78 11.13
C PRO A 209 -10.47 13.50 9.63
N GLY A 210 -9.28 13.32 9.07
CA GLY A 210 -9.03 12.97 7.69
C GLY A 210 -7.60 12.54 7.43
N LEU A 211 -7.33 12.02 6.24
CA LEU A 211 -6.01 11.61 5.78
C LEU A 211 -5.48 12.58 4.72
N PRO A 212 -4.15 12.83 4.65
CA PRO A 212 -3.56 13.72 3.65
C PRO A 212 -3.64 13.05 2.28
N LYS A 213 -4.52 13.56 1.42
CA LYS A 213 -4.76 13.04 0.07
C LYS A 213 -4.41 14.05 -1.00
N THR A 214 -3.95 13.55 -2.13
CA THR A 214 -3.88 14.34 -3.36
C THR A 214 -5.29 14.68 -3.87
N ARG A 215 -5.39 15.62 -4.80
CA ARG A 215 -6.68 15.95 -5.47
C ARG A 215 -7.31 14.74 -6.18
N SER A 216 -6.53 13.74 -6.54
CA SER A 216 -7.02 12.46 -7.11
C SER A 216 -7.41 11.42 -6.07
N GLY A 217 -7.39 11.75 -4.76
CA GLY A 217 -7.76 10.86 -3.67
C GLY A 217 -6.66 9.93 -3.17
N LYS A 218 -5.44 9.99 -3.72
CA LYS A 218 -4.32 9.15 -3.28
C LYS A 218 -3.76 9.62 -1.94
N ILE A 219 -3.70 8.74 -0.95
CA ILE A 219 -3.10 9.01 0.37
C ILE A 219 -1.60 9.26 0.23
N MET A 220 -1.13 10.36 0.81
CA MET A 220 0.28 10.73 0.82
C MET A 220 1.02 10.14 2.03
N ARG A 221 1.27 8.82 2.01
CA ARG A 221 1.93 8.10 3.11
C ARG A 221 3.28 8.68 3.51
N ARG A 222 3.99 9.32 2.57
CA ARG A 222 5.24 10.03 2.86
C ARG A 222 5.07 11.07 3.96
N ILE A 223 3.98 11.83 3.95
CA ILE A 223 3.68 12.85 4.98
C ILE A 223 3.37 12.15 6.31
N LEU A 224 2.52 11.13 6.29
CA LEU A 224 2.15 10.36 7.48
C LEU A 224 3.38 9.74 8.16
N ARG A 225 4.29 9.15 7.37
CA ARG A 225 5.53 8.56 7.87
C ARG A 225 6.41 9.59 8.56
N LYS A 226 6.59 10.76 7.95
CA LYS A 226 7.38 11.85 8.53
C LYS A 226 6.77 12.40 9.82
N ILE A 227 5.46 12.52 9.89
CA ILE A 227 4.77 12.88 11.12
C ILE A 227 5.00 11.79 12.18
N ALA A 228 4.81 10.51 11.85
CA ALA A 228 5.04 9.41 12.77
C ALA A 228 6.48 9.35 13.30
N SER A 229 7.48 9.76 12.50
CA SER A 229 8.91 9.77 12.88
C SER A 229 9.42 11.08 13.49
N ASP A 230 8.55 12.04 13.81
CA ASP A 230 8.91 13.40 14.29
C ASP A 230 9.75 14.23 13.31
N GLU A 231 9.66 13.95 12.00
CA GLU A 231 10.38 14.64 10.92
C GLU A 231 9.56 15.77 10.29
N VAL A 232 8.81 16.52 11.09
CA VAL A 232 7.82 17.51 10.61
C VAL A 232 8.46 18.70 9.88
N GLU A 233 9.71 19.03 10.16
CA GLU A 233 10.46 20.09 9.48
C GLU A 233 10.76 19.76 8.00
N SER A 234 10.68 18.49 7.62
CA SER A 234 11.09 17.99 6.31
C SER A 234 9.95 17.34 5.51
N LEU A 235 8.69 17.77 5.69
CA LEU A 235 7.51 17.17 5.02
C LEU A 235 7.60 17.16 3.49
N GLY A 236 8.41 18.06 2.90
CA GLY A 236 8.58 18.19 1.45
C GLY A 236 7.36 18.85 0.79
N ASP A 237 7.19 18.63 -0.51
CA ASP A 237 6.12 19.28 -1.27
C ASP A 237 4.74 18.80 -0.83
N THR A 238 3.92 19.74 -0.37
CA THR A 238 2.51 19.54 0.04
C THR A 238 1.51 20.23 -0.91
N SER A 239 1.99 20.85 -1.99
CA SER A 239 1.16 21.64 -2.93
C SER A 239 0.10 20.82 -3.66
N THR A 240 0.28 19.51 -3.74
CA THR A 240 -0.65 18.57 -4.38
C THR A 240 -1.78 18.08 -3.45
N LEU A 241 -1.76 18.45 -2.17
CA LEU A 241 -2.81 18.10 -1.23
C LEU A 241 -4.15 18.74 -1.60
N ALA A 242 -5.21 17.97 -1.46
CA ALA A 242 -6.57 18.47 -1.61
C ALA A 242 -6.94 19.40 -0.45
N ASP A 243 -6.54 19.05 0.75
CA ASP A 243 -6.68 19.85 1.97
C ASP A 243 -5.37 19.85 2.78
N PRO A 244 -4.62 20.96 2.75
CA PRO A 244 -3.39 21.09 3.53
C PRO A 244 -3.60 21.19 5.04
N SER A 245 -4.78 21.58 5.54
CA SER A 245 -5.07 21.75 6.97
C SER A 245 -4.97 20.46 7.76
N VAL A 246 -5.29 19.33 7.12
CA VAL A 246 -5.20 17.98 7.70
C VAL A 246 -3.80 17.67 8.24
N VAL A 247 -2.75 18.23 7.65
CA VAL A 247 -1.37 18.00 8.10
C VAL A 247 -1.16 18.55 9.51
N ASN A 248 -1.65 19.77 9.78
CA ASN A 248 -1.53 20.39 11.10
C ASN A 248 -2.34 19.60 12.15
N GLU A 249 -3.53 19.16 11.80
CA GLU A 249 -4.38 18.36 12.69
C GLU A 249 -3.72 17.02 13.07
N LEU A 250 -3.04 16.38 12.11
CA LEU A 250 -2.28 15.15 12.36
C LEU A 250 -1.05 15.39 13.26
N ILE A 251 -0.33 16.50 13.07
CA ILE A 251 0.80 16.87 13.92
C ILE A 251 0.32 17.13 15.35
N ASP A 252 -0.75 17.90 15.50
CA ASP A 252 -1.30 18.23 16.84
C ASP A 252 -1.92 17.00 17.50
N GLY A 253 -2.54 16.10 16.74
CA GLY A 253 -3.02 14.80 17.23
C GLY A 253 -1.88 13.95 17.79
N LYS A 254 -0.75 13.88 17.09
CA LYS A 254 0.44 13.17 17.58
C LYS A 254 0.99 13.81 18.86
N LYS A 255 1.09 15.14 18.93
CA LYS A 255 1.53 15.83 20.14
C LYS A 255 0.66 15.48 21.34
N ARG A 256 -0.67 15.46 21.17
CA ARG A 256 -1.61 15.05 22.22
C ARG A 256 -1.38 13.62 22.70
N LEU A 257 -1.13 12.68 21.77
CA LEU A 257 -0.89 11.27 22.10
C LEU A 257 0.39 11.03 22.90
N PHE A 258 1.43 11.81 22.66
CA PHE A 258 2.73 11.64 23.32
C PHE A 258 3.02 12.70 24.37
N GLY A 259 2.07 13.58 24.72
CA GLY A 259 2.22 14.59 25.77
C GLY A 259 3.26 15.66 25.46
N LYS A 260 3.47 15.98 24.19
CA LYS A 260 4.44 16.99 23.75
C LYS A 260 3.74 18.28 23.35
#